data_4895ce06cee54b3ee6a3dad991448eb6
#
_entry.id   4895ce06cee54b3ee6a3dad991448eb6
#
_cell.length_a   1.000
_cell.length_b   1.000
_cell.length_c   1.000
_cell.angle_alpha   90.00
_cell.angle_beta   90.00
_cell.angle_gamma   90.00
#
_symmetry.space_group_name_H-M   'P 1'
#
loop_
_entity.id
_entity.type
_entity.pdbx_description
1 polymer ?
#
loop_
_entity_poly.entity_id
_entity_poly.type
_entity_poly.pdbx_seq_one_letter_code
_entity_poly.pdbx_strand_id
1 'polypeptide(L)' 'MIQNAYITVITSKELTAMRLDDLVGCRGLVVEVLTEDRLKNRGALVLLEEPYLDEYLWFIPENSIGYE' A
#
# COMPACT_ATOMS: atom_id res chain seq x y z
N MET A 1 2.48 -3.13 -10.59
CA MET A 1 2.93 -2.10 -9.63
C MET A 1 4.24 -1.51 -10.12
N ILE A 2 4.43 -0.23 -9.92
CA ILE A 2 5.59 0.50 -10.44
C ILE A 2 6.36 1.10 -9.28
N GLN A 3 7.63 0.72 -9.15
CA GLN A 3 8.51 1.27 -8.12
C GLN A 3 8.76 2.76 -8.40
N ASN A 4 8.85 3.55 -7.33
CA ASN A 4 9.03 5.01 -7.37
C ASN A 4 7.81 5.77 -7.94
N ALA A 5 6.66 5.11 -8.08
CA ALA A 5 5.43 5.78 -8.47
C ALA A 5 4.68 6.32 -7.25
N TYR A 6 4.03 7.47 -7.40
CA TYR A 6 3.11 7.96 -6.39
C TYR A 6 1.76 7.29 -6.55
N ILE A 7 1.15 6.93 -5.43
CA ILE A 7 -0.13 6.23 -5.43
C ILE A 7 -1.06 6.82 -4.35
N THR A 8 -2.34 6.51 -4.50
CA THR A 8 -3.33 6.72 -3.45
C THR A 8 -3.84 5.37 -3.01
N VAL A 9 -3.97 5.17 -1.70
CA VAL A 9 -4.52 3.91 -1.17
C VAL A 9 -6.03 3.89 -1.43
N ILE A 10 -6.49 2.82 -2.05
CA ILE A 10 -7.91 2.60 -2.32
C ILE A 10 -8.40 1.39 -1.55
N THR A 11 -9.71 1.27 -1.36
CA THR A 11 -10.29 0.16 -0.61
C THR A 11 -10.11 -1.17 -1.35
N SER A 12 -9.92 -2.25 -0.60
CA SER A 12 -9.90 -3.61 -1.12
C SER A 12 -10.24 -4.58 0.00
N LYS A 13 -10.61 -5.82 -0.38
CA LYS A 13 -10.88 -6.87 0.61
C LYS A 13 -9.66 -7.17 1.46
N GLU A 14 -8.47 -7.16 0.84
CA GLU A 14 -7.21 -7.44 1.50
C GLU A 14 -6.90 -6.37 2.54
N LEU A 15 -7.11 -5.11 2.18
CA LEU A 15 -6.86 -4.01 3.11
C LEU A 15 -7.81 -4.09 4.31
N THR A 16 -9.07 -4.39 4.07
CA THR A 16 -10.07 -4.57 5.13
C THR A 16 -9.69 -5.73 6.04
N ALA A 17 -9.23 -6.85 5.47
CA ALA A 17 -8.78 -8.00 6.23
C ALA A 17 -7.58 -7.68 7.12
N MET A 18 -6.74 -6.74 6.70
CA MET A 18 -5.60 -6.26 7.47
C MET A 18 -5.97 -5.19 8.50
N ARG A 19 -7.23 -4.76 8.52
CA ARG A 19 -7.74 -3.69 9.39
C ARG A 19 -7.03 -2.36 9.15
N LEU A 20 -6.71 -2.08 7.89
CA LEU A 20 -6.02 -0.86 7.50
C LEU A 20 -6.91 0.08 6.66
N ASP A 21 -8.23 0.01 6.86
CA ASP A 21 -9.19 0.85 6.13
C ASP A 21 -8.95 2.35 6.36
N ASP A 22 -8.35 2.72 7.48
CA ASP A 22 -8.02 4.11 7.79
C ASP A 22 -6.99 4.69 6.81
N LEU A 23 -6.26 3.83 6.11
CA LEU A 23 -5.28 4.26 5.11
C LEU A 23 -5.91 4.67 3.78
N VAL A 24 -7.19 4.33 3.54
CA VAL A 24 -7.88 4.70 2.30
C VAL A 24 -7.85 6.22 2.12
N GLY A 25 -7.41 6.66 0.95
CA GLY A 25 -7.25 8.09 0.65
C GLY A 25 -5.87 8.64 0.95
N CYS A 26 -5.01 7.90 1.65
CA CYS A 26 -3.65 8.34 1.90
C CYS A 26 -2.81 8.23 0.64
N ARG A 27 -1.88 9.17 0.45
CA ARG A 27 -0.94 9.16 -0.67
C ARG A 27 0.43 8.69 -0.19
N GLY A 28 1.16 8.07 -1.09
CA GLY A 28 2.49 7.63 -0.77
C GLY A 28 3.30 7.27 -2.01
N LEU A 29 4.56 6.90 -1.76
CA LEU A 29 5.51 6.52 -2.79
C LEU A 29 5.80 5.03 -2.69
N VAL A 30 5.67 4.31 -3.79
CA VAL A 30 6.05 2.89 -3.85
C VAL A 30 7.57 2.80 -3.80
N VAL A 31 8.11 2.27 -2.71
CA VAL A 31 9.57 2.14 -2.54
C VAL A 31 10.07 0.74 -2.87
N GLU A 32 9.21 -0.28 -2.75
CA GLU A 32 9.58 -1.65 -3.11
C GLU A 32 8.33 -2.43 -3.52
N VAL A 33 8.42 -3.14 -4.63
CA VAL A 33 7.34 -3.99 -5.13
C VAL A 33 7.57 -5.43 -4.66
N LEU A 34 6.55 -6.02 -4.03
CA LEU A 34 6.61 -7.36 -3.46
C LEU A 34 5.60 -8.24 -4.20
N THR A 35 6.08 -8.95 -5.22
CA THR A 35 5.24 -9.76 -6.11
C THR A 35 5.64 -11.23 -6.16
N GLU A 36 6.39 -11.72 -5.17
CA GLU A 36 6.80 -13.12 -5.14
C GLU A 36 5.59 -14.05 -5.00
N ASP A 37 5.59 -15.13 -5.79
CA ASP A 37 4.46 -16.07 -5.84
C ASP A 37 4.18 -16.75 -4.50
N ARG A 38 5.20 -16.92 -3.66
CA ARG A 38 5.05 -17.53 -2.35
C ARG A 38 4.39 -16.61 -1.31
N LEU A 39 4.22 -15.34 -1.63
CA LEU A 39 3.54 -14.41 -0.74
C LEU A 39 2.03 -14.56 -0.90
N LYS A 40 1.31 -14.63 0.21
CA LYS A 40 -0.14 -14.72 0.21
C LYS A 40 -0.81 -13.55 -0.49
N ASN A 41 -0.28 -12.37 -0.26
CA ASN A 41 -0.80 -11.14 -0.83
C ASN A 41 0.33 -10.41 -1.54
N ARG A 42 0.13 -10.15 -2.82
CA ARG A 42 1.04 -9.30 -3.56
C ARG A 42 0.76 -7.85 -3.20
N GLY A 43 1.81 -7.07 -3.14
CA GLY A 43 1.65 -5.66 -2.81
C GLY A 43 2.97 -4.92 -2.91
N ALA A 44 3.04 -3.82 -2.20
CA ALA A 44 4.23 -2.98 -2.20
C ALA A 44 4.45 -2.36 -0.83
N LEU A 45 5.71 -2.05 -0.53
CA LEU A 45 6.03 -1.16 0.57
C LEU A 45 5.85 0.26 0.07
N VAL A 46 5.02 1.01 0.77
CA VAL A 46 4.67 2.38 0.41
C VAL A 46 5.09 3.30 1.54
N LEU A 47 5.83 4.34 1.18
CA LEU A 47 6.21 5.39 2.12
C LEU A 47 5.14 6.48 2.08
N LEU A 48 4.36 6.58 3.13
CA LEU A 48 3.25 7.54 3.21
C LEU A 48 3.77 8.97 3.33
N GLU A 49 3.02 9.94 2.81
CA GLU A 49 3.33 11.36 2.98
C GLU A 49 3.16 11.80 4.43
N GLU A 50 2.17 11.22 5.13
CA GLU A 50 1.94 11.47 6.55
C GLU A 50 1.95 10.15 7.30
N PRO A 51 2.47 10.11 8.54
CA PRO A 51 2.54 8.85 9.27
C PRO A 51 1.16 8.36 9.69
N TYR A 52 1.01 7.04 9.71
CA TYR A 52 -0.13 6.38 10.30
C TYR A 52 0.38 5.55 11.47
N LEU A 53 -0.19 5.75 12.66
CA LEU A 53 0.28 5.12 13.91
C LEU A 53 1.79 5.33 14.13
N ASP A 54 2.27 6.54 13.83
CA ASP A 54 3.67 6.96 13.94
C ASP A 54 4.64 6.24 13.00
N GLU A 55 4.11 5.55 11.97
CA GLU A 55 4.90 4.84 10.96
C GLU A 55 4.61 5.38 9.57
N TYR A 56 5.66 5.57 8.79
CA TYR A 56 5.54 6.02 7.39
C TYR A 56 5.50 4.87 6.41
N LEU A 57 6.18 3.76 6.70
CA LEU A 57 6.36 2.66 5.76
C LEU A 57 5.34 1.56 6.04
N TRP A 58 4.49 1.27 5.04
CA TRP A 58 3.43 0.29 5.18
C TRP A 58 3.38 -0.63 3.98
N PHE A 59 3.07 -1.90 4.24
CA PHE A 59 2.74 -2.84 3.17
C PHE A 59 1.30 -2.56 2.71
N ILE A 60 1.13 -2.27 1.42
CA ILE A 60 -0.18 -2.02 0.83
C ILE A 60 -0.46 -3.12 -0.20
N PRO A 61 -1.56 -3.87 -0.06
CA PRO A 61 -1.89 -4.91 -1.03
C PRO A 61 -2.15 -4.32 -2.41
N GLU A 62 -1.83 -5.10 -3.43
CA GLU A 62 -1.88 -4.69 -4.84
C GLU A 62 -3.23 -4.09 -5.22
N ASN A 63 -4.33 -4.67 -4.73
CA ASN A 63 -5.68 -4.19 -5.05
C ASN A 63 -6.05 -2.88 -4.35
N SER A 64 -5.21 -2.41 -3.45
CA SER A 64 -5.38 -1.12 -2.77
C SER A 64 -4.46 -0.03 -3.30
N ILE A 65 -3.71 -0.31 -4.36
CA ILE A 65 -2.79 0.65 -4.95
C ILE A 65 -3.47 1.32 -6.16
N GLY A 66 -3.83 2.59 -5.99
CA GLY A 66 -4.37 3.41 -7.06
C GLY A 66 -3.30 4.34 -7.59
N TYR A 67 -2.90 4.17 -8.86
CA TYR A 67 -1.90 5.06 -9.48
C TYR A 67 -2.50 6.42 -9.80
N GLU A 68 -1.71 7.44 -9.64
CA GLU A 68 -2.08 8.81 -9.99
C GLU A 68 -1.75 9.16 -11.44
#